data_c16eaa7a5879b2b4049daa9aafe9b3ef
#
_entry.id   c16eaa7a5879b2b4049daa9aafe9b3ef
#
_cell.length_a   1.000
_cell.length_b   1.000
_cell.length_c   1.000
_cell.angle_alpha   90.00
_cell.angle_beta   90.00
_cell.angle_gamma   90.00
#
_symmetry.space_group_name_H-M   'P 1'
#
loop_
_entity.id
_entity.type
_entity.pdbx_description
1 polymer ?
#
loop_
_entity_poly.entity_id
_entity_poly.type
_entity_poly.pdbx_seq_one_letter_code
_entity_poly.pdbx_strand_id
1 'polypeptide(L)'
;MNIRICGTGSALPERKITNDDLSQIMDTSDEWISSRTGIKARHLATEETTTSLAAEAAKKALADADMKPEEVELIIAATVTPDHLVPTLSCEVQREIGAVNAVAFDLGAACSGFLFALSTAQAYIASGRFKNALLIGAEVLSKIMDWNDRSTCVLFGDGAGAAVVRADEENICHVVQGSDGAKGLVLACENRPVNNPYHKMESPLGYVSMNGQEVYKFAVRTVPATITKVLEETDLEAEEISLFVLHQANLRIIE
;
A
#
# COMPACT_ATOMS: atom_id res chain seq x y z
N MET A 1 21.11 -15.40 0.16
CA MET A 1 20.26 -15.26 1.37
C MET A 1 18.96 -14.65 0.91
N ASN A 2 17.86 -15.32 1.16
CA ASN A 2 16.50 -14.88 0.83
C ASN A 2 15.78 -14.39 2.08
N ILE A 3 14.50 -14.13 1.97
CA ILE A 3 13.65 -13.70 3.08
C ILE A 3 12.40 -14.57 3.17
N ARG A 4 11.85 -14.65 4.37
CA ARG A 4 10.58 -15.28 4.67
C ARG A 4 9.69 -14.34 5.47
N ILE A 5 8.41 -14.27 5.13
CA ILE A 5 7.40 -13.61 5.96
C ILE A 5 7.16 -14.50 7.20
N CYS A 6 7.31 -13.92 8.38
CA CYS A 6 7.22 -14.64 9.67
C CYS A 6 5.99 -14.26 10.47
N GLY A 7 5.38 -13.12 10.17
CA GLY A 7 4.17 -12.67 10.83
C GLY A 7 3.52 -11.55 10.05
N THR A 8 2.21 -11.41 10.19
CA THR A 8 1.39 -10.43 9.50
C THR A 8 0.44 -9.74 10.47
N GLY A 9 0.03 -8.53 10.12
CA GLY A 9 -0.95 -7.78 10.89
C GLY A 9 -1.70 -6.78 10.02
N SER A 10 -2.90 -6.44 10.41
CA SER A 10 -3.71 -5.44 9.73
C SER A 10 -4.49 -4.58 10.71
N ALA A 11 -4.80 -3.37 10.28
CA ALA A 11 -5.67 -2.43 10.98
C ALA A 11 -6.61 -1.74 9.99
N LEU A 12 -7.87 -1.60 10.37
CA LEU A 12 -8.89 -0.90 9.61
C LEU A 12 -9.56 0.12 10.52
N PRO A 13 -9.97 1.28 10.01
CA PRO A 13 -10.85 2.18 10.75
C PRO A 13 -12.13 1.47 11.21
N GLU A 14 -12.67 1.89 12.35
CA GLU A 14 -13.91 1.29 12.87
C GLU A 14 -15.11 1.55 11.95
N ARG A 15 -15.15 2.73 11.34
CA ARG A 15 -16.29 3.15 10.53
C ARG A 15 -16.32 2.46 9.18
N LYS A 16 -17.26 1.52 9.02
CA LYS A 16 -17.57 0.86 7.76
C LYS A 16 -18.70 1.61 7.04
N ILE A 17 -18.47 1.99 5.79
CA ILE A 17 -19.40 2.71 4.92
C ILE A 17 -19.83 1.77 3.79
N THR A 18 -21.13 1.55 3.65
CA THR A 18 -21.74 0.76 2.56
C THR A 18 -21.92 1.61 1.30
N ASN A 19 -22.27 0.97 0.20
CA ASN A 19 -22.62 1.68 -1.02
C ASN A 19 -23.94 2.46 -0.86
N ASP A 20 -24.87 1.96 -0.04
CA ASP A 20 -26.12 2.65 0.26
C ASP A 20 -25.88 3.91 1.11
N ASP A 21 -24.90 3.89 2.03
CA ASP A 21 -24.48 5.10 2.74
C ASP A 21 -23.93 6.16 1.79
N LEU A 22 -23.12 5.76 0.79
CA LEU A 22 -22.62 6.68 -0.23
C LEU A 22 -23.73 7.27 -1.10
N SER A 23 -24.80 6.51 -1.38
CA SER A 23 -25.94 6.99 -2.15
C SER A 23 -26.71 8.13 -1.45
N GLN A 24 -26.52 8.33 -0.14
CA GLN A 24 -27.11 9.46 0.59
C GLN A 24 -26.36 10.79 0.39
N ILE A 25 -25.10 10.72 -0.08
CA ILE A 25 -24.25 11.91 -0.20
C ILE A 25 -23.82 12.20 -1.64
N MET A 26 -24.05 11.26 -2.58
CA MET A 26 -23.73 11.45 -3.98
C MET A 26 -24.67 10.65 -4.89
N ASP A 27 -24.76 11.02 -6.17
CA ASP A 27 -25.55 10.33 -7.18
C ASP A 27 -24.92 8.98 -7.57
N THR A 28 -25.18 7.92 -6.80
CA THR A 28 -24.69 6.56 -7.01
C THR A 28 -25.69 5.51 -6.46
N SER A 29 -25.39 4.23 -6.62
CA SER A 29 -26.16 3.12 -6.03
C SER A 29 -25.27 1.91 -5.77
N ASP A 30 -25.72 0.98 -4.89
CA ASP A 30 -25.00 -0.29 -4.68
C ASP A 30 -24.87 -1.08 -6.00
N GLU A 31 -25.91 -1.14 -6.81
CA GLU A 31 -25.87 -1.80 -8.12
C GLU A 31 -24.80 -1.18 -9.04
N TRP A 32 -24.74 0.16 -9.10
CA TRP A 32 -23.77 0.86 -9.95
C TRP A 32 -22.32 0.60 -9.51
N ILE A 33 -22.03 0.64 -8.21
CA ILE A 33 -20.68 0.42 -7.66
C ILE A 33 -20.32 -1.06 -7.78
N SER A 34 -21.16 -1.95 -7.26
CA SER A 34 -20.89 -3.38 -7.16
C SER A 34 -20.70 -4.05 -8.53
N SER A 35 -21.55 -3.71 -9.51
CA SER A 35 -21.48 -4.29 -10.86
C SER A 35 -20.20 -3.88 -11.62
N ARG A 36 -19.57 -2.75 -11.25
CA ARG A 36 -18.38 -2.24 -11.91
C ARG A 36 -17.08 -2.60 -11.19
N THR A 37 -17.14 -2.79 -9.89
CA THR A 37 -15.93 -2.86 -9.03
C THR A 37 -15.89 -4.11 -8.15
N GLY A 38 -17.04 -4.73 -7.86
CA GLY A 38 -17.17 -5.76 -6.84
C GLY A 38 -17.19 -5.22 -5.40
N ILE A 39 -16.94 -3.93 -5.18
CA ILE A 39 -16.86 -3.32 -3.86
C ILE A 39 -18.25 -3.19 -3.23
N LYS A 40 -18.41 -3.70 -2.01
CA LYS A 40 -19.67 -3.64 -1.23
C LYS A 40 -19.61 -2.59 -0.12
N ALA A 41 -18.44 -2.37 0.43
CA ALA A 41 -18.21 -1.41 1.52
C ALA A 41 -16.74 -0.99 1.56
N ARG A 42 -16.44 0.07 2.30
CA ARG A 42 -15.08 0.52 2.62
C ARG A 42 -15.02 0.96 4.06
N HIS A 43 -13.82 0.97 4.62
CA HIS A 43 -13.55 1.59 5.91
C HIS A 43 -13.00 2.99 5.68
N LEU A 44 -13.51 3.97 6.40
CA LEU A 44 -13.07 5.37 6.34
C LEU A 44 -12.66 5.84 7.73
N ALA A 45 -11.47 6.39 7.82
CA ALA A 45 -10.96 6.98 9.05
C ALA A 45 -11.82 8.19 9.46
N THR A 46 -12.08 8.30 10.74
CA THR A 46 -12.75 9.45 11.37
C THR A 46 -11.83 10.15 12.36
N GLU A 47 -11.23 9.39 13.26
CA GLU A 47 -10.24 9.86 14.22
C GLU A 47 -8.91 9.12 14.09
N GLU A 48 -8.93 7.99 13.40
CA GLU A 48 -7.73 7.23 13.10
C GLU A 48 -6.84 8.01 12.11
N THR A 49 -5.54 7.87 12.28
CA THR A 49 -4.53 8.46 11.41
C THR A 49 -3.77 7.37 10.67
N THR A 50 -3.02 7.75 9.63
CA THR A 50 -2.14 6.80 8.93
C THR A 50 -1.15 6.16 9.90
N THR A 51 -0.61 6.96 10.83
CA THR A 51 0.31 6.51 11.87
C THR A 51 -0.35 5.54 12.85
N SER A 52 -1.55 5.84 13.33
CA SER A 52 -2.24 4.96 14.30
C SER A 52 -2.58 3.59 13.70
N LEU A 53 -3.09 3.57 12.46
CA LEU A 53 -3.39 2.33 11.73
C LEU A 53 -2.11 1.53 11.45
N ALA A 54 -1.05 2.21 10.98
CA ALA A 54 0.24 1.58 10.73
C ALA A 54 0.85 0.96 12.00
N ALA A 55 0.81 1.69 13.12
CA ALA A 55 1.33 1.19 14.40
C ALA A 55 0.52 -0.01 14.93
N GLU A 56 -0.80 0.00 14.78
CA GLU A 56 -1.65 -1.13 15.15
C GLU A 56 -1.36 -2.37 14.30
N ALA A 57 -1.28 -2.22 12.97
CA ALA A 57 -0.91 -3.29 12.06
C ALA A 57 0.49 -3.85 12.39
N ALA A 58 1.45 -2.97 12.67
CA ALA A 58 2.81 -3.33 13.06
C ALA A 58 2.86 -4.15 14.36
N LYS A 59 2.13 -3.74 15.41
CA LYS A 59 2.05 -4.47 16.68
C LYS A 59 1.48 -5.87 16.48
N LYS A 60 0.45 -6.03 15.64
CA LYS A 60 -0.14 -7.34 15.31
C LYS A 60 0.86 -8.21 14.54
N ALA A 61 1.58 -7.66 13.57
CA ALA A 61 2.58 -8.40 12.80
C ALA A 61 3.74 -8.87 13.69
N LEU A 62 4.20 -8.03 14.62
CA LEU A 62 5.23 -8.41 15.58
C LEU A 62 4.76 -9.52 16.54
N ALA A 63 3.52 -9.44 17.01
CA ALA A 63 2.93 -10.47 17.87
C ALA A 63 2.79 -11.80 17.13
N ASP A 64 2.35 -11.79 15.86
CA ASP A 64 2.24 -12.99 15.01
C ASP A 64 3.62 -13.60 14.68
N ALA A 65 4.67 -12.78 14.61
CA ALA A 65 6.04 -13.21 14.39
C ALA A 65 6.77 -13.67 15.66
N ASP A 66 6.15 -13.58 16.84
CA ASP A 66 6.80 -13.74 18.16
C ASP A 66 8.10 -12.93 18.24
N MET A 67 8.03 -11.64 17.84
CA MET A 67 9.18 -10.72 17.80
C MET A 67 8.92 -9.50 18.69
N LYS A 68 9.88 -9.17 19.53
CA LYS A 68 9.81 -7.93 20.32
C LYS A 68 10.17 -6.72 19.46
N PRO A 69 9.60 -5.55 19.74
CA PRO A 69 9.92 -4.32 18.98
C PRO A 69 11.42 -3.97 18.95
N GLU A 70 12.14 -4.22 20.04
CA GLU A 70 13.58 -3.93 20.16
C GLU A 70 14.46 -4.83 19.30
N GLU A 71 13.92 -5.94 18.79
CA GLU A 71 14.61 -6.88 17.89
C GLU A 71 14.51 -6.46 16.42
N VAL A 72 13.64 -5.50 16.08
CA VAL A 72 13.47 -4.99 14.72
C VAL A 72 14.70 -4.17 14.33
N GLU A 73 15.34 -4.55 13.23
CA GLU A 73 16.54 -3.87 12.72
C GLU A 73 16.22 -2.86 11.61
N LEU A 74 15.14 -3.07 10.86
CA LEU A 74 14.73 -2.21 9.74
C LEU A 74 13.22 -2.03 9.71
N ILE A 75 12.74 -0.80 9.51
CA ILE A 75 11.33 -0.48 9.22
C ILE A 75 11.26 0.23 7.88
N ILE A 76 10.44 -0.29 6.98
CA ILE A 76 10.12 0.37 5.70
C ILE A 76 8.61 0.55 5.64
N ALA A 77 8.15 1.80 5.56
CA ALA A 77 6.74 2.11 5.36
C ALA A 77 6.50 2.60 3.94
N ALA A 78 5.53 1.99 3.26
CA ALA A 78 5.04 2.42 1.96
C ALA A 78 3.74 3.20 2.16
N THR A 79 3.74 4.47 1.80
CA THR A 79 2.57 5.36 1.90
C THR A 79 2.66 6.53 0.93
N VAL A 80 1.50 7.04 0.52
CA VAL A 80 1.33 8.33 -0.19
C VAL A 80 0.49 9.31 0.61
N THR A 81 -0.03 8.88 1.77
CA THR A 81 -0.88 9.68 2.68
C THR A 81 -0.33 9.72 4.11
N PRO A 82 0.98 10.01 4.31
CA PRO A 82 1.50 10.13 5.67
C PRO A 82 0.78 11.27 6.43
N ASP A 83 0.82 11.23 7.76
CA ASP A 83 0.25 12.32 8.56
C ASP A 83 1.13 13.56 8.53
N HIS A 84 2.46 13.37 8.41
CA HIS A 84 3.45 14.43 8.29
C HIS A 84 4.40 14.17 7.12
N LEU A 85 4.88 15.24 6.48
CA LEU A 85 5.99 15.11 5.52
C LEU A 85 7.32 14.85 6.24
N VAL A 86 7.46 15.37 7.46
CA VAL A 86 8.59 15.20 8.38
C VAL A 86 8.02 15.25 9.81
N PRO A 87 8.26 14.24 10.65
CA PRO A 87 9.02 13.01 10.38
C PRO A 87 8.33 12.08 9.39
N THR A 88 9.04 11.02 8.94
CA THR A 88 8.48 9.96 8.10
C THR A 88 7.52 9.06 8.91
N LEU A 89 6.55 8.45 8.24
CA LEU A 89 5.61 7.50 8.87
C LEU A 89 6.35 6.38 9.62
N SER A 90 7.40 5.83 9.00
CA SER A 90 8.20 4.77 9.61
C SER A 90 8.85 5.19 10.94
N CYS A 91 9.32 6.45 11.05
CA CYS A 91 9.86 6.98 12.31
C CYS A 91 8.76 7.22 13.36
N GLU A 92 7.57 7.62 12.94
CA GLU A 92 6.43 7.76 13.85
C GLU A 92 6.00 6.39 14.38
N VAL A 93 5.88 5.39 13.51
CA VAL A 93 5.58 4.01 13.91
C VAL A 93 6.68 3.45 14.81
N GLN A 94 7.96 3.67 14.48
CA GLN A 94 9.09 3.26 15.31
C GLN A 94 8.92 3.72 16.77
N ARG A 95 8.57 4.99 16.95
CA ARG A 95 8.30 5.57 18.28
C ARG A 95 7.10 4.91 18.95
N GLU A 96 5.99 4.76 18.22
CA GLU A 96 4.71 4.23 18.76
C GLU A 96 4.80 2.75 19.20
N ILE A 97 5.64 1.96 18.54
CA ILE A 97 5.81 0.54 18.86
C ILE A 97 7.03 0.27 19.78
N GLY A 98 7.92 1.25 19.98
CA GLY A 98 9.13 1.11 20.79
C GLY A 98 10.27 0.37 20.10
N ALA A 99 10.35 0.37 18.76
CA ALA A 99 11.41 -0.30 18.00
C ALA A 99 12.70 0.54 17.98
N VAL A 100 13.25 0.81 19.13
CA VAL A 100 14.34 1.78 19.36
C VAL A 100 15.63 1.49 18.62
N ASN A 101 15.86 0.26 18.19
CA ASN A 101 17.07 -0.17 17.49
C ASN A 101 16.93 -0.15 15.97
N ALA A 102 15.72 0.05 15.44
CA ALA A 102 15.47 -0.03 14.01
C ALA A 102 15.98 1.20 13.25
N VAL A 103 16.52 0.97 12.06
CA VAL A 103 16.63 2.01 11.02
C VAL A 103 15.28 2.13 10.34
N ALA A 104 14.78 3.36 10.14
CA ALA A 104 13.45 3.59 9.62
C ALA A 104 13.43 4.61 8.48
N PHE A 105 12.72 4.31 7.37
CA PHE A 105 12.49 5.23 6.26
C PHE A 105 11.22 4.86 5.50
N ASP A 106 10.65 5.84 4.80
CA ASP A 106 9.48 5.66 3.94
C ASP A 106 9.88 5.44 2.48
N LEU A 107 8.98 4.77 1.75
CA LEU A 107 9.10 4.49 0.33
C LEU A 107 7.80 4.88 -0.38
N GLY A 108 7.90 5.62 -1.48
CA GLY A 108 6.76 6.03 -2.30
C GLY A 108 6.71 5.27 -3.62
N ALA A 109 5.77 4.31 -3.74
CA ALA A 109 5.48 3.61 -4.99
C ALA A 109 3.98 3.23 -5.08
N ALA A 110 3.12 4.02 -4.41
CA ALA A 110 1.66 3.89 -4.41
C ALA A 110 1.22 2.42 -4.22
N CYS A 111 0.29 1.93 -5.06
CA CYS A 111 -0.27 0.58 -4.97
C CYS A 111 0.77 -0.56 -5.00
N SER A 112 1.95 -0.33 -5.58
CA SER A 112 3.05 -1.29 -5.61
C SER A 112 4.01 -1.14 -4.42
N GLY A 113 3.78 -0.15 -3.54
CA GLY A 113 4.70 0.23 -2.46
C GLY A 113 5.12 -0.92 -1.56
N PHE A 114 4.18 -1.78 -1.16
CA PHE A 114 4.50 -2.94 -0.31
C PHE A 114 5.45 -3.92 -0.99
N LEU A 115 5.28 -4.19 -2.29
CA LEU A 115 6.19 -5.08 -3.04
C LEU A 115 7.57 -4.45 -3.24
N PHE A 116 7.66 -3.13 -3.43
CA PHE A 116 8.93 -2.42 -3.45
C PHE A 116 9.61 -2.42 -2.08
N ALA A 117 8.85 -2.29 -0.98
CA ALA A 117 9.37 -2.43 0.38
C ALA A 117 9.92 -3.84 0.62
N LEU A 118 9.21 -4.88 0.16
CA LEU A 118 9.62 -6.28 0.27
C LEU A 118 10.97 -6.51 -0.46
N SER A 119 11.08 -6.09 -1.72
CA SER A 119 12.33 -6.27 -2.49
C SER A 119 13.49 -5.43 -1.93
N THR A 120 13.20 -4.25 -1.40
CA THR A 120 14.20 -3.41 -0.75
C THR A 120 14.73 -4.08 0.52
N ALA A 121 13.84 -4.62 1.36
CA ALA A 121 14.24 -5.38 2.54
C ALA A 121 15.05 -6.63 2.16
N GLN A 122 14.63 -7.37 1.12
CA GLN A 122 15.39 -8.51 0.60
C GLN A 122 16.82 -8.12 0.22
N ALA A 123 17.00 -7.01 -0.51
CA ALA A 123 18.33 -6.53 -0.89
C ALA A 123 19.20 -6.18 0.32
N TYR A 124 18.63 -5.50 1.33
CA TYR A 124 19.35 -5.19 2.57
C TYR A 124 19.72 -6.44 3.36
N ILE A 125 18.80 -7.40 3.47
CA ILE A 125 19.04 -8.66 4.19
C ILE A 125 20.05 -9.51 3.42
N ALA A 126 19.94 -9.60 2.09
CA ALA A 126 20.89 -10.34 1.26
C ALA A 126 22.31 -9.76 1.33
N SER A 127 22.45 -8.44 1.48
CA SER A 127 23.77 -7.79 1.70
C SER A 127 24.36 -8.05 3.10
N GLY A 128 23.64 -8.69 4.00
CA GLY A 128 24.04 -8.91 5.39
C GLY A 128 23.95 -7.68 6.29
N ARG A 129 23.35 -6.58 5.79
CA ARG A 129 23.22 -5.34 6.58
C ARG A 129 22.22 -5.47 7.73
N PHE A 130 21.11 -6.16 7.49
CA PHE A 130 20.06 -6.44 8.46
C PHE A 130 19.66 -7.91 8.40
N LYS A 131 19.12 -8.46 9.49
CA LYS A 131 18.63 -9.85 9.60
C LYS A 131 17.12 -9.94 9.51
N ASN A 132 16.43 -8.85 9.80
CA ASN A 132 14.98 -8.77 9.75
C ASN A 132 14.52 -7.36 9.36
N ALA A 133 13.25 -7.28 8.94
CA ALA A 133 12.58 -6.01 8.70
C ALA A 133 11.08 -6.10 9.03
N LEU A 134 10.53 -4.98 9.45
CA LEU A 134 9.09 -4.73 9.54
C LEU A 134 8.68 -3.89 8.33
N LEU A 135 7.82 -4.45 7.48
CA LEU A 135 7.29 -3.81 6.29
C LEU A 135 5.86 -3.37 6.55
N ILE A 136 5.53 -2.15 6.16
CA ILE A 136 4.23 -1.54 6.41
C ILE A 136 3.71 -0.93 5.11
N GLY A 137 2.46 -1.21 4.76
CA GLY A 137 1.69 -0.46 3.79
C GLY A 137 0.52 0.19 4.52
N ALA A 138 0.43 1.51 4.52
CA ALA A 138 -0.62 2.21 5.26
C ALA A 138 -1.10 3.44 4.50
N GLU A 139 -2.42 3.58 4.39
CA GLU A 139 -3.04 4.68 3.69
C GLU A 139 -4.32 5.15 4.38
N VAL A 140 -4.50 6.44 4.45
CA VAL A 140 -5.78 7.11 4.67
C VAL A 140 -6.10 7.88 3.38
N LEU A 141 -6.53 7.15 2.35
CA LEU A 141 -6.78 7.71 1.01
C LEU A 141 -7.98 8.66 1.01
N SER A 142 -8.88 8.52 1.97
CA SER A 142 -10.02 9.43 2.16
C SER A 142 -9.61 10.90 2.29
N LYS A 143 -8.37 11.20 2.73
CA LYS A 143 -7.81 12.56 2.83
C LYS A 143 -7.65 13.26 1.47
N ILE A 144 -7.45 12.48 0.41
CA ILE A 144 -7.07 12.98 -0.93
C ILE A 144 -8.12 12.65 -2.01
N MET A 145 -9.33 12.24 -1.60
CA MET A 145 -10.45 12.00 -2.51
C MET A 145 -11.31 13.24 -2.65
N ASP A 146 -11.72 13.55 -3.89
CA ASP A 146 -12.84 14.45 -4.14
C ASP A 146 -14.16 13.68 -3.96
N TRP A 147 -14.86 13.94 -2.87
CA TRP A 147 -16.13 13.29 -2.55
C TRP A 147 -17.30 13.72 -3.45
N ASN A 148 -17.06 14.65 -4.40
CA ASN A 148 -18.01 14.98 -5.47
C ASN A 148 -17.73 14.20 -6.76
N ASP A 149 -16.58 13.55 -6.88
CA ASP A 149 -16.23 12.71 -8.03
C ASP A 149 -16.46 11.22 -7.72
N ARG A 150 -17.66 10.72 -8.03
CA ARG A 150 -17.98 9.29 -7.86
C ARG A 150 -17.15 8.33 -8.72
N SER A 151 -16.41 8.84 -9.71
CA SER A 151 -15.57 7.98 -10.56
C SER A 151 -14.31 7.50 -9.83
N THR A 152 -13.91 8.20 -8.77
CA THR A 152 -12.72 7.90 -7.97
C THR A 152 -13.05 7.53 -6.53
N CYS A 153 -13.82 8.35 -5.81
CA CYS A 153 -14.00 8.21 -4.36
C CYS A 153 -14.66 6.90 -3.92
N VAL A 154 -15.46 6.26 -4.76
CA VAL A 154 -16.10 4.96 -4.45
C VAL A 154 -15.13 3.78 -4.46
N LEU A 155 -13.92 3.95 -5.02
CA LEU A 155 -12.94 2.88 -5.20
C LEU A 155 -12.00 2.70 -4.01
N PHE A 156 -11.86 3.71 -3.18
CA PHE A 156 -10.82 3.77 -2.17
C PHE A 156 -11.40 3.67 -0.76
N GLY A 157 -10.56 3.17 0.14
CA GLY A 157 -10.80 3.11 1.57
C GLY A 157 -9.48 3.29 2.31
N ASP A 158 -9.55 3.23 3.63
CA ASP A 158 -8.44 3.47 4.53
C ASP A 158 -8.05 2.18 5.26
N GLY A 159 -6.77 2.01 5.54
CA GLY A 159 -6.29 0.84 6.27
C GLY A 159 -4.78 0.72 6.26
N ALA A 160 -4.30 -0.24 7.04
CA ALA A 160 -2.89 -0.61 7.09
C ALA A 160 -2.70 -2.12 7.13
N GLY A 161 -1.62 -2.57 6.50
CA GLY A 161 -1.10 -3.92 6.61
C GLY A 161 0.38 -3.90 6.94
N ALA A 162 0.85 -4.88 7.71
CA ALA A 162 2.24 -5.02 8.03
C ALA A 162 2.70 -6.48 7.95
N ALA A 163 3.97 -6.68 7.63
CA ALA A 163 4.60 -8.00 7.68
C ALA A 163 6.00 -7.90 8.29
N VAL A 164 6.34 -8.89 9.10
CA VAL A 164 7.71 -9.13 9.58
C VAL A 164 8.39 -10.10 8.62
N VAL A 165 9.56 -9.74 8.13
CA VAL A 165 10.40 -10.60 7.31
C VAL A 165 11.72 -10.88 8.02
N ARG A 166 12.25 -12.09 7.86
CA ARG A 166 13.56 -12.51 8.36
C ARG A 166 14.40 -13.12 7.24
N ALA A 167 15.71 -13.06 7.42
CA ALA A 167 16.64 -13.82 6.58
C ALA A 167 16.28 -15.31 6.59
N ASP A 168 16.33 -15.93 5.42
CA ASP A 168 16.02 -17.34 5.24
C ASP A 168 16.94 -17.93 4.15
N GLU A 169 17.44 -19.13 4.36
CA GLU A 169 18.31 -19.81 3.41
C GLU A 169 17.58 -20.86 2.58
N GLU A 170 16.43 -21.33 3.06
CA GLU A 170 15.68 -22.45 2.45
C GLU A 170 14.61 -21.97 1.46
N ASN A 171 13.96 -20.83 1.76
CA ASN A 171 12.90 -20.29 0.92
C ASN A 171 13.46 -19.44 -0.23
N ILE A 172 12.78 -19.48 -1.37
CA ILE A 172 13.04 -18.61 -2.51
C ILE A 172 12.06 -17.43 -2.45
N CYS A 173 12.60 -16.23 -2.46
CA CYS A 173 11.82 -15.02 -2.70
C CYS A 173 12.31 -14.39 -4.00
N HIS A 174 11.58 -14.61 -5.08
CA HIS A 174 11.87 -14.04 -6.39
C HIS A 174 10.99 -12.83 -6.64
N VAL A 175 11.57 -11.74 -7.16
CA VAL A 175 10.86 -10.47 -7.37
C VAL A 175 11.11 -9.96 -8.79
N VAL A 176 10.02 -9.71 -9.52
CA VAL A 176 10.03 -9.01 -10.79
C VAL A 176 9.37 -7.65 -10.62
N GLN A 177 10.06 -6.60 -11.02
CA GLN A 177 9.59 -5.22 -10.93
C GLN A 177 9.76 -4.48 -12.25
N GLY A 178 8.93 -3.45 -12.46
CA GLY A 178 9.01 -2.56 -13.61
C GLY A 178 8.31 -1.25 -13.34
N SER A 179 8.55 -0.26 -14.20
CA SER A 179 7.91 1.05 -14.13
C SER A 179 7.67 1.60 -15.54
N ASP A 180 6.54 2.27 -15.75
CA ASP A 180 6.23 3.01 -16.99
C ASP A 180 5.94 4.48 -16.65
N GLY A 181 6.99 5.27 -16.55
CA GLY A 181 6.89 6.70 -16.22
C GLY A 181 6.17 7.53 -17.28
N ALA A 182 6.09 7.05 -18.53
CA ALA A 182 5.38 7.76 -19.60
C ALA A 182 3.86 7.85 -19.36
N LYS A 183 3.32 6.94 -18.54
CA LYS A 183 1.89 6.88 -18.19
C LYS A 183 1.60 7.34 -16.76
N GLY A 184 2.55 7.91 -16.05
CA GLY A 184 2.40 8.28 -14.64
C GLY A 184 1.18 9.14 -14.34
N LEU A 185 0.81 10.04 -15.24
CA LEU A 185 -0.32 10.98 -15.03
C LEU A 185 -1.71 10.38 -15.30
N VAL A 186 -1.84 9.11 -15.66
CA VAL A 186 -3.17 8.49 -15.81
C VAL A 186 -3.85 8.19 -14.46
N LEU A 187 -3.06 8.18 -13.39
CA LEU A 187 -3.52 8.14 -11.99
C LEU A 187 -2.57 9.04 -11.19
N ALA A 188 -3.04 10.18 -10.77
CA ALA A 188 -2.21 11.19 -10.16
C ALA A 188 -2.94 11.92 -9.02
N CYS A 189 -2.17 12.43 -8.08
CA CYS A 189 -2.60 13.38 -7.07
C CYS A 189 -1.51 14.45 -6.95
N GLU A 190 -1.86 15.70 -7.21
CA GLU A 190 -0.90 16.80 -7.12
C GLU A 190 -0.53 17.06 -5.66
N ASN A 191 0.75 17.28 -5.43
CA ASN A 191 1.27 17.69 -4.13
C ASN A 191 1.17 19.22 -3.99
N ARG A 192 1.67 19.77 -2.88
CA ARG A 192 1.69 21.21 -2.64
C ARG A 192 2.42 21.94 -3.77
N PRO A 193 1.83 22.99 -4.37
CA PRO A 193 2.49 23.80 -5.37
C PRO A 193 3.64 24.60 -4.74
N VAL A 194 4.51 25.12 -5.61
CA VAL A 194 5.55 26.05 -5.17
C VAL A 194 4.88 27.30 -4.60
N ASN A 195 5.16 27.60 -3.34
CA ASN A 195 4.66 28.79 -2.66
C ASN A 195 5.79 29.36 -1.77
N ASN A 196 6.33 30.50 -2.18
CA ASN A 196 7.43 31.18 -1.50
C ASN A 196 7.33 32.70 -1.70
N PRO A 197 8.20 33.52 -1.09
CA PRO A 197 8.13 34.98 -1.25
C PRO A 197 8.18 35.51 -2.68
N TYR A 198 8.73 34.74 -3.61
CA TYR A 198 8.90 35.12 -5.02
C TYR A 198 7.86 34.51 -5.95
N HIS A 199 7.11 33.53 -5.47
CA HIS A 199 6.03 32.87 -6.25
C HIS A 199 4.90 32.49 -5.30
N LYS A 200 3.81 33.24 -5.37
CA LYS A 200 2.60 32.95 -4.59
C LYS A 200 1.59 32.26 -5.47
N MET A 201 1.14 31.11 -5.04
CA MET A 201 0.10 30.35 -5.69
C MET A 201 -0.98 29.99 -4.66
N GLU A 202 -2.18 30.48 -4.87
CA GLU A 202 -3.37 30.06 -4.14
C GLU A 202 -3.95 28.87 -4.89
N SER A 203 -3.44 27.67 -4.60
CA SER A 203 -4.01 26.45 -5.14
C SER A 203 -4.45 25.56 -3.98
N PRO A 204 -5.67 25.01 -4.00
CA PRO A 204 -6.04 23.96 -3.09
C PRO A 204 -5.12 22.74 -3.30
N LEU A 205 -4.97 21.90 -2.28
CA LEU A 205 -4.34 20.60 -2.43
C LEU A 205 -5.08 19.81 -3.52
N GLY A 206 -4.33 19.13 -4.38
CA GLY A 206 -4.92 18.30 -5.43
C GLY A 206 -5.64 17.09 -4.85
N TYR A 207 -6.69 16.67 -5.54
CA TYR A 207 -7.33 15.39 -5.31
C TYR A 207 -6.83 14.35 -6.30
N VAL A 208 -7.08 13.07 -5.98
CA VAL A 208 -6.78 11.97 -6.90
C VAL A 208 -7.60 12.15 -8.18
N SER A 209 -6.90 12.14 -9.31
CA SER A 209 -7.49 12.10 -10.65
C SER A 209 -7.10 10.80 -11.34
N MET A 210 -8.03 10.19 -12.09
CA MET A 210 -7.79 8.90 -12.72
C MET A 210 -8.46 8.80 -14.10
N ASN A 211 -7.68 8.37 -15.09
CA ASN A 211 -8.23 7.82 -16.33
C ASN A 211 -8.42 6.30 -16.16
N GLY A 212 -9.59 5.90 -15.69
CA GLY A 212 -9.88 4.50 -15.35
C GLY A 212 -9.72 3.53 -16.52
N GLN A 213 -9.94 3.97 -17.78
CA GLN A 213 -9.74 3.12 -18.95
C GLN A 213 -8.27 2.80 -19.20
N GLU A 214 -7.39 3.79 -19.07
CA GLU A 214 -5.96 3.59 -19.25
C GLU A 214 -5.36 2.78 -18.10
N VAL A 215 -5.81 3.00 -16.85
CA VAL A 215 -5.43 2.17 -15.69
C VAL A 215 -5.86 0.73 -15.89
N TYR A 216 -7.10 0.48 -16.34
CA TYR A 216 -7.58 -0.86 -16.65
C TYR A 216 -6.74 -1.55 -17.72
N LYS A 217 -6.52 -0.90 -18.88
CA LYS A 217 -5.69 -1.44 -19.98
C LYS A 217 -4.27 -1.76 -19.52
N PHE A 218 -3.69 -0.91 -18.68
CA PHE A 218 -2.38 -1.16 -18.10
C PHE A 218 -2.39 -2.40 -17.21
N ALA A 219 -3.34 -2.50 -16.28
CA ALA A 219 -3.42 -3.60 -15.32
C ALA A 219 -3.60 -4.96 -15.99
N VAL A 220 -4.60 -5.11 -16.87
CA VAL A 220 -4.91 -6.39 -17.54
C VAL A 220 -3.82 -6.84 -18.53
N ARG A 221 -2.93 -5.94 -18.94
CA ARG A 221 -1.79 -6.28 -19.78
C ARG A 221 -0.53 -6.56 -18.97
N THR A 222 -0.25 -5.73 -17.97
CA THR A 222 1.03 -5.76 -17.26
C THR A 222 1.07 -6.81 -16.17
N VAL A 223 -0.05 -6.99 -15.43
CA VAL A 223 -0.07 -7.97 -14.32
C VAL A 223 0.10 -9.40 -14.84
N PRO A 224 -0.66 -9.89 -15.86
CA PRO A 224 -0.41 -11.23 -16.40
C PRO A 224 1.02 -11.40 -16.95
N ALA A 225 1.54 -10.42 -17.69
CA ALA A 225 2.90 -10.47 -18.21
C ALA A 225 3.96 -10.55 -17.09
N THR A 226 3.72 -9.86 -15.95
CA THR A 226 4.61 -9.93 -14.79
C THR A 226 4.54 -11.30 -14.12
N ILE A 227 3.34 -11.88 -13.98
CA ILE A 227 3.14 -13.23 -13.44
C ILE A 227 3.86 -14.26 -14.31
N THR A 228 3.63 -14.24 -15.63
CA THR A 228 4.33 -15.11 -16.58
C THR A 228 5.84 -15.02 -16.42
N LYS A 229 6.36 -13.79 -16.32
CA LYS A 229 7.81 -13.59 -16.15
C LYS A 229 8.34 -14.16 -14.82
N VAL A 230 7.59 -14.04 -13.73
CA VAL A 230 7.97 -14.66 -12.44
C VAL A 230 8.04 -16.18 -12.57
N LEU A 231 7.03 -16.80 -13.18
CA LEU A 231 6.97 -18.24 -13.38
C LEU A 231 8.12 -18.73 -14.25
N GLU A 232 8.39 -18.06 -15.39
CA GLU A 232 9.52 -18.38 -16.28
C GLU A 232 10.88 -18.26 -15.57
N GLU A 233 11.10 -17.20 -14.78
CA GLU A 233 12.37 -16.96 -14.08
C GLU A 233 12.56 -17.90 -12.87
N THR A 234 11.49 -18.53 -12.38
CA THR A 234 11.53 -19.49 -11.26
C THR A 234 11.40 -20.94 -11.71
N ASP A 235 11.18 -21.19 -13.00
CA ASP A 235 10.94 -22.54 -13.57
C ASP A 235 9.76 -23.25 -12.90
N LEU A 236 8.66 -22.48 -12.65
CA LEU A 236 7.43 -22.96 -12.03
C LEU A 236 6.26 -22.87 -13.00
N GLU A 237 5.37 -23.87 -12.96
CA GLU A 237 4.10 -23.83 -13.66
C GLU A 237 3.01 -23.21 -12.77
N ALA A 238 1.99 -22.63 -13.40
CA ALA A 238 0.91 -21.94 -12.65
C ALA A 238 0.15 -22.89 -11.70
N GLU A 239 0.05 -24.17 -12.05
CA GLU A 239 -0.60 -25.22 -11.26
C GLU A 239 0.16 -25.59 -9.98
N GLU A 240 1.46 -25.26 -9.91
CA GLU A 240 2.30 -25.47 -8.73
C GLU A 240 2.12 -24.34 -7.70
N ILE A 241 1.48 -23.22 -8.10
CA ILE A 241 1.25 -22.08 -7.20
C ILE A 241 0.01 -22.32 -6.36
N SER A 242 0.19 -22.41 -5.05
CA SER A 242 -0.91 -22.64 -4.11
C SER A 242 -1.86 -21.43 -3.99
N LEU A 243 -1.36 -20.20 -4.18
CA LEU A 243 -2.17 -18.99 -4.02
C LEU A 243 -1.57 -17.80 -4.77
N PHE A 244 -2.42 -17.11 -5.55
CA PHE A 244 -2.12 -15.80 -6.12
C PHE A 244 -2.79 -14.71 -5.28
N VAL A 245 -2.01 -13.84 -4.65
CA VAL A 245 -2.51 -12.68 -3.89
C VAL A 245 -2.35 -11.43 -4.75
N LEU A 246 -3.41 -11.07 -5.47
CA LEU A 246 -3.42 -9.92 -6.36
C LEU A 246 -3.87 -8.65 -5.63
N HIS A 247 -3.41 -7.49 -6.11
CA HIS A 247 -3.94 -6.21 -5.67
C HIS A 247 -5.44 -6.10 -6.00
N GLN A 248 -6.28 -5.84 -5.00
CA GLN A 248 -7.75 -5.89 -5.11
C GLN A 248 -8.35 -4.52 -5.47
N ALA A 249 -7.86 -3.90 -6.53
CA ALA A 249 -8.37 -2.60 -6.97
C ALA A 249 -9.78 -2.68 -7.56
N ASN A 250 -10.07 -3.73 -8.33
CA ASN A 250 -11.33 -3.89 -9.05
C ASN A 250 -11.49 -5.35 -9.48
N LEU A 251 -12.67 -5.95 -9.20
CA LEU A 251 -12.96 -7.35 -9.53
C LEU A 251 -12.75 -7.65 -11.03
N ARG A 252 -13.16 -6.72 -11.92
CA ARG A 252 -13.00 -6.89 -13.38
C ARG A 252 -11.55 -6.91 -13.87
N ILE A 253 -10.60 -6.48 -13.05
CA ILE A 253 -9.16 -6.59 -13.36
C ILE A 253 -8.65 -7.97 -12.95
N ILE A 254 -9.25 -8.56 -11.91
CA ILE A 254 -8.82 -9.85 -11.36
C ILE A 254 -9.39 -11.02 -12.18
N GLU A 255 -10.61 -10.89 -12.70
CA GLU A 255 -11.25 -11.85 -13.60
C GLU A 255 -10.67 -11.80 -15.03
#